data_7ec9d9ac675f658f6601104deb972f87
#
_entry.id   7ec9d9ac675f658f6601104deb972f87
#
_cell.length_a   1.000
_cell.length_b   1.000
_cell.length_c   1.000
_cell.angle_alpha   90.00
_cell.angle_beta   90.00
_cell.angle_gamma   90.00
#
_symmetry.space_group_name_H-M   'P 1'
#
loop_
_entity.id
_entity.type
_entity.pdbx_description
1 polymer ?
#
loop_
_entity_poly.entity_id
_entity_poly.type
_entity_poly.pdbx_seq_one_letter_code
_entity_poly.pdbx_strand_id
1 'polypeptide(L)'
;MAHESFSDPTTASAMNAGFVCVKVDREERPDVDAVYMQATQAMTGHGGWPMTVFADHLGRPFFCGTYFPPRSRGSVPGFLQVLAQVAAAWAGKRDEVTQVGAAVAARMAELAVPVGGRKKGGEAPGVEELDAAVERLAEEYSADAEHGGVGAGFGGAPKFPPSMTLLQLLRHHARTESAAALAMVAQTCNAMARGGIYDQLGGGFSRYAVDGTWTVPHFEKMLYDNALLLRVYALLWRTSPSPLYRRIAEETAGFMIRELGTASGGFASALDADTDGVEGLTYAWTYQELVDVLGAADAKIAAAAYEVTKAGNFEDGKSVLRLAAEPAGDAKNPEDVRRVAAKLRVARAQRPQPGRDDKIVASWNGLAISALVEASVALGRADLRSAALRCGQLLVDVHLEDGRLVRTSRDGVASENPGVLEDYGCVAEGFVSLFTATGDRAWLERAGALLDTIREQFREDGGLYDTAADAAPLYFRPSDPTDNASPSGTSAAAAAFAAYAQAAGSEDALADAHAALGASRALAAQAPRFAGYGLAVGELLVTR
;
A
#
# COMPACT_ATOMS: atom_id res chain seq x y z
N MET A 1 -1.13 -7.43 -20.39
CA MET A 1 -1.50 -6.64 -21.61
C MET A 1 -0.31 -5.86 -22.21
N ALA A 2 0.65 -5.36 -21.45
CA ALA A 2 1.76 -4.60 -22.02
C ALA A 2 2.47 -5.39 -23.13
N HIS A 3 3.02 -6.56 -22.83
CA HIS A 3 3.73 -7.40 -23.80
C HIS A 3 2.81 -8.14 -24.79
N GLU A 4 1.67 -8.65 -24.32
CA GLU A 4 0.81 -9.51 -25.14
C GLU A 4 -0.08 -8.74 -26.12
N SER A 5 -0.55 -7.53 -25.75
CA SER A 5 -1.52 -6.78 -26.53
C SER A 5 -0.96 -5.45 -27.03
N PHE A 6 -0.43 -4.60 -26.15
CA PHE A 6 -0.02 -3.25 -26.54
C PHE A 6 1.27 -3.21 -27.35
N SER A 7 2.21 -4.15 -27.11
CA SER A 7 3.45 -4.27 -27.88
C SER A 7 3.30 -5.07 -29.18
N ASP A 8 2.12 -5.65 -29.46
CA ASP A 8 1.84 -6.30 -30.74
C ASP A 8 1.69 -5.25 -31.84
N PRO A 9 2.45 -5.31 -32.95
CA PRO A 9 2.43 -4.27 -34.01
C PRO A 9 1.05 -4.09 -34.64
N THR A 10 0.24 -5.15 -34.76
CA THR A 10 -1.11 -5.08 -35.36
C THR A 10 -2.06 -4.36 -34.43
N THR A 11 -2.01 -4.69 -33.15
CA THR A 11 -2.81 -4.04 -32.10
C THR A 11 -2.42 -2.57 -31.95
N ALA A 12 -1.12 -2.27 -31.87
CA ALA A 12 -0.61 -0.90 -31.79
C ALA A 12 -1.02 -0.06 -33.00
N SER A 13 -0.98 -0.62 -34.21
CA SER A 13 -1.44 0.06 -35.44
C SER A 13 -2.93 0.38 -35.37
N ALA A 14 -3.78 -0.56 -34.92
CA ALA A 14 -5.22 -0.34 -34.77
C ALA A 14 -5.53 0.73 -33.70
N MET A 15 -4.82 0.71 -32.57
CA MET A 15 -4.93 1.72 -31.53
C MET A 15 -4.60 3.12 -32.07
N ASN A 16 -3.43 3.27 -32.69
CA ASN A 16 -2.95 4.57 -33.17
C ASN A 16 -3.77 5.12 -34.34
N ALA A 17 -4.38 4.25 -35.15
CA ALA A 17 -5.22 4.68 -36.28
C ALA A 17 -6.62 5.15 -35.85
N GLY A 18 -7.18 4.60 -34.76
CA GLY A 18 -8.57 4.82 -34.37
C GLY A 18 -8.79 5.61 -33.07
N PHE A 19 -7.74 5.79 -32.26
CA PHE A 19 -7.89 6.34 -30.91
C PHE A 19 -6.75 7.29 -30.55
N VAL A 20 -7.06 8.23 -29.63
CA VAL A 20 -6.05 8.96 -28.87
C VAL A 20 -5.74 8.12 -27.64
N CYS A 21 -4.58 7.44 -27.65
CA CYS A 21 -4.19 6.53 -26.58
C CYS A 21 -3.47 7.29 -25.46
N VAL A 22 -3.95 7.14 -24.23
CA VAL A 22 -3.35 7.73 -23.04
C VAL A 22 -2.99 6.62 -22.07
N LYS A 23 -1.71 6.54 -21.66
CA LYS A 23 -1.25 5.67 -20.57
C LYS A 23 -1.25 6.48 -19.28
N VAL A 24 -2.01 6.02 -18.29
CA VAL A 24 -2.08 6.63 -16.97
C VAL A 24 -1.23 5.80 -16.00
N ASP A 25 -0.26 6.44 -15.38
CA ASP A 25 0.43 5.89 -14.21
C ASP A 25 -0.40 6.22 -12.97
N ARG A 26 -0.94 5.19 -12.32
CA ARG A 26 -1.78 5.35 -11.13
C ARG A 26 -1.03 5.90 -9.91
N GLU A 27 0.29 5.79 -9.88
CA GLU A 27 1.11 6.34 -8.81
C GLU A 27 1.28 7.85 -8.98
N GLU A 28 1.40 8.32 -10.23
CA GLU A 28 1.51 9.73 -10.55
C GLU A 28 0.16 10.44 -10.60
N ARG A 29 -0.90 9.75 -11.10
CA ARG A 29 -2.25 10.30 -11.27
C ARG A 29 -3.30 9.39 -10.61
N PRO A 30 -3.24 9.24 -9.26
CA PRO A 30 -4.22 8.44 -8.51
C PRO A 30 -5.63 9.01 -8.63
N ASP A 31 -5.78 10.30 -8.84
CA ASP A 31 -7.05 10.99 -9.08
C ASP A 31 -7.74 10.51 -10.36
N VAL A 32 -6.99 10.38 -11.45
CA VAL A 32 -7.49 9.86 -12.73
C VAL A 32 -7.82 8.37 -12.61
N ASP A 33 -6.93 7.58 -11.97
CA ASP A 33 -7.16 6.16 -11.75
C ASP A 33 -8.43 5.91 -10.93
N ALA A 34 -8.62 6.63 -9.82
CA ALA A 34 -9.79 6.50 -8.94
C ALA A 34 -11.11 6.78 -9.69
N VAL A 35 -11.17 7.86 -10.46
CA VAL A 35 -12.35 8.25 -11.22
C VAL A 35 -12.74 7.18 -12.24
N TYR A 36 -11.79 6.62 -12.98
CA TYR A 36 -12.07 5.58 -13.96
C TYR A 36 -12.25 4.19 -13.33
N MET A 37 -11.65 3.92 -12.18
CA MET A 37 -11.90 2.68 -11.43
C MET A 37 -13.33 2.62 -10.92
N GLN A 38 -13.86 3.71 -10.34
CA GLN A 38 -15.26 3.79 -9.92
C GLN A 38 -16.22 3.58 -11.10
N ALA A 39 -15.94 4.21 -12.26
CA ALA A 39 -16.74 3.98 -13.46
C ALA A 39 -16.67 2.52 -13.94
N THR A 40 -15.47 1.92 -13.91
CA THR A 40 -15.27 0.51 -14.30
C THR A 40 -16.07 -0.42 -13.39
N GLN A 41 -16.00 -0.23 -12.08
CA GLN A 41 -16.78 -1.01 -11.11
C GLN A 41 -18.28 -0.85 -11.30
N ALA A 42 -18.76 0.39 -11.54
CA ALA A 42 -20.17 0.66 -11.76
C ALA A 42 -20.71 0.02 -13.05
N MET A 43 -19.89 -0.05 -14.11
CA MET A 43 -20.30 -0.59 -15.42
C MET A 43 -20.13 -2.11 -15.52
N THR A 44 -19.14 -2.69 -14.85
CA THR A 44 -18.77 -4.11 -15.00
C THR A 44 -19.08 -4.97 -13.77
N GLY A 45 -19.36 -4.34 -12.62
CA GLY A 45 -19.54 -5.01 -11.32
C GLY A 45 -18.24 -5.38 -10.62
N HIS A 46 -17.08 -5.16 -11.24
CA HIS A 46 -15.75 -5.42 -10.65
C HIS A 46 -14.73 -4.42 -11.15
N GLY A 47 -13.65 -4.23 -10.41
CA GLY A 47 -12.50 -3.41 -10.78
C GLY A 47 -11.20 -4.20 -10.76
N GLY A 48 -10.12 -3.59 -11.22
CA GLY A 48 -8.78 -4.18 -11.19
C GLY A 48 -7.88 -3.66 -12.32
N TRP A 49 -6.61 -3.95 -12.19
CA TRP A 49 -5.61 -3.62 -13.20
C TRP A 49 -5.13 -4.89 -13.92
N PRO A 50 -4.79 -4.80 -15.21
CA PRO A 50 -4.85 -3.60 -16.05
C PRO A 50 -6.29 -3.12 -16.24
N MET A 51 -6.48 -1.80 -16.29
CA MET A 51 -7.76 -1.16 -16.57
C MET A 51 -7.74 -0.53 -17.96
N THR A 52 -8.82 -0.74 -18.73
CA THR A 52 -8.99 -0.16 -20.07
C THR A 52 -10.30 0.59 -20.13
N VAL A 53 -10.22 1.88 -20.47
CA VAL A 53 -11.40 2.75 -20.52
C VAL A 53 -11.45 3.45 -21.88
N PHE A 54 -12.65 3.49 -22.48
CA PHE A 54 -12.94 4.30 -23.64
C PHE A 54 -13.84 5.46 -23.23
N ALA A 55 -13.35 6.66 -23.46
CA ALA A 55 -14.01 7.90 -23.07
C ALA A 55 -14.25 8.81 -24.29
N ASP A 56 -15.19 9.71 -24.16
CA ASP A 56 -15.40 10.79 -25.14
C ASP A 56 -14.36 11.93 -24.95
N HIS A 57 -14.46 12.97 -25.79
CA HIS A 57 -13.56 14.12 -25.74
C HIS A 57 -13.67 14.97 -24.47
N LEU A 58 -14.65 14.72 -23.62
CA LEU A 58 -14.82 15.33 -22.29
C LEU A 58 -14.32 14.40 -21.16
N GLY A 59 -13.67 13.27 -21.48
CA GLY A 59 -13.21 12.30 -20.53
C GLY A 59 -14.31 11.41 -19.91
N ARG A 60 -15.55 11.46 -20.44
CA ARG A 60 -16.66 10.69 -19.89
C ARG A 60 -16.63 9.25 -20.40
N PRO A 61 -16.52 8.24 -19.52
CA PRO A 61 -16.38 6.85 -19.92
C PRO A 61 -17.68 6.30 -20.45
N PHE A 62 -17.63 5.61 -21.59
CA PHE A 62 -18.77 4.94 -22.21
C PHE A 62 -18.58 3.44 -22.37
N PHE A 63 -17.35 2.94 -22.22
CA PHE A 63 -17.03 1.51 -22.15
C PHE A 63 -15.81 1.31 -21.26
N CYS A 64 -15.89 0.34 -20.34
CA CYS A 64 -14.83 -0.01 -19.42
C CYS A 64 -14.60 -1.52 -19.39
N GLY A 65 -13.40 -1.91 -19.03
CA GLY A 65 -13.03 -3.28 -18.76
C GLY A 65 -11.66 -3.36 -18.09
N THR A 66 -11.30 -4.56 -17.67
CA THR A 66 -9.99 -4.82 -17.07
C THR A 66 -9.04 -5.43 -18.10
N TYR A 67 -8.82 -6.72 -18.04
CA TYR A 67 -7.93 -7.43 -18.95
C TYR A 67 -8.64 -7.86 -20.22
N PHE A 68 -8.04 -7.60 -21.38
CA PHE A 68 -8.43 -8.16 -22.67
C PHE A 68 -7.25 -8.95 -23.28
N PRO A 69 -7.46 -10.25 -23.60
CA PRO A 69 -6.42 -11.07 -24.23
C PRO A 69 -6.15 -10.61 -25.66
N PRO A 70 -4.97 -10.93 -26.25
CA PRO A 70 -4.68 -10.59 -27.65
C PRO A 70 -5.65 -11.27 -28.64
N ARG A 71 -6.16 -12.48 -28.28
CA ARG A 71 -7.17 -13.24 -29.03
C ARG A 71 -8.28 -13.68 -28.11
N SER A 72 -9.51 -13.79 -28.63
CA SER A 72 -10.67 -14.22 -27.84
C SER A 72 -10.42 -15.56 -27.13
N ARG A 73 -10.79 -15.63 -25.84
CA ARG A 73 -10.70 -16.83 -25.00
C ARG A 73 -12.06 -17.06 -24.32
N GLY A 74 -12.77 -18.12 -24.75
CA GLY A 74 -14.11 -18.37 -24.25
C GLY A 74 -15.06 -17.20 -24.52
N SER A 75 -15.66 -16.65 -23.48
CA SER A 75 -16.57 -15.49 -23.55
C SER A 75 -15.85 -14.14 -23.55
N VAL A 76 -14.52 -14.09 -23.31
CA VAL A 76 -13.76 -12.86 -23.27
C VAL A 76 -13.28 -12.50 -24.68
N PRO A 77 -13.67 -11.32 -25.23
CA PRO A 77 -13.27 -10.90 -26.56
C PRO A 77 -11.77 -10.57 -26.62
N GLY A 78 -11.16 -10.78 -27.78
CA GLY A 78 -9.80 -10.31 -28.02
C GLY A 78 -9.74 -8.79 -28.14
N PHE A 79 -8.60 -8.18 -27.76
CA PHE A 79 -8.48 -6.73 -27.69
C PHE A 79 -8.71 -6.04 -29.04
N LEU A 80 -8.20 -6.59 -30.16
CA LEU A 80 -8.50 -6.07 -31.51
C LEU A 80 -9.99 -6.07 -31.85
N GLN A 81 -10.74 -7.07 -31.37
CA GLN A 81 -12.18 -7.14 -31.56
C GLN A 81 -12.89 -6.02 -30.78
N VAL A 82 -12.44 -5.77 -29.52
CA VAL A 82 -12.96 -4.67 -28.70
C VAL A 82 -12.71 -3.32 -29.40
N LEU A 83 -11.48 -3.07 -29.87
CA LEU A 83 -11.14 -1.86 -30.61
C LEU A 83 -12.04 -1.64 -31.82
N ALA A 84 -12.25 -2.69 -32.65
CA ALA A 84 -13.10 -2.61 -33.82
C ALA A 84 -14.56 -2.30 -33.47
N GLN A 85 -15.10 -2.96 -32.43
CA GLN A 85 -16.49 -2.73 -31.99
C GLN A 85 -16.69 -1.32 -31.44
N VAL A 86 -15.76 -0.81 -30.61
CA VAL A 86 -15.81 0.55 -30.06
C VAL A 86 -15.70 1.59 -31.17
N ALA A 87 -14.79 1.42 -32.12
CA ALA A 87 -14.65 2.31 -33.26
C ALA A 87 -15.93 2.34 -34.13
N ALA A 88 -16.53 1.19 -34.40
CA ALA A 88 -17.78 1.08 -35.14
C ALA A 88 -18.96 1.75 -34.41
N ALA A 89 -19.06 1.54 -33.08
CA ALA A 89 -20.07 2.20 -32.26
C ALA A 89 -19.91 3.72 -32.28
N TRP A 90 -18.67 4.22 -32.12
CA TRP A 90 -18.37 5.65 -32.18
C TRP A 90 -18.71 6.29 -33.54
N ALA A 91 -18.45 5.60 -34.65
CA ALA A 91 -18.72 6.06 -35.99
C ALA A 91 -20.23 6.03 -36.35
N GLY A 92 -20.94 4.96 -35.96
CA GLY A 92 -22.30 4.71 -36.38
C GLY A 92 -23.39 5.12 -35.39
N LYS A 93 -23.05 5.27 -34.08
CA LYS A 93 -23.99 5.49 -32.98
C LYS A 93 -23.49 6.53 -31.98
N ARG A 94 -22.85 7.57 -32.48
CA ARG A 94 -22.17 8.58 -31.64
C ARG A 94 -23.09 9.20 -30.58
N ASP A 95 -24.35 9.53 -30.93
CA ASP A 95 -25.28 10.12 -29.97
C ASP A 95 -25.64 9.17 -28.83
N GLU A 96 -25.86 7.87 -29.12
CA GLU A 96 -26.11 6.84 -28.11
C GLU A 96 -24.89 6.70 -27.18
N VAL A 97 -23.68 6.61 -27.75
CA VAL A 97 -22.41 6.49 -27.00
C VAL A 97 -22.18 7.70 -26.10
N THR A 98 -22.44 8.91 -26.62
CA THR A 98 -22.30 10.16 -25.85
C THR A 98 -23.31 10.24 -24.71
N GLN A 99 -24.56 9.77 -24.92
CA GLN A 99 -25.57 9.70 -23.87
C GLN A 99 -25.16 8.72 -22.75
N VAL A 100 -24.62 7.56 -23.11
CA VAL A 100 -24.09 6.60 -22.10
C VAL A 100 -23.00 7.25 -21.27
N GLY A 101 -22.00 7.88 -21.89
CA GLY A 101 -20.93 8.57 -21.18
C GLY A 101 -21.45 9.68 -20.26
N ALA A 102 -22.43 10.46 -20.72
CA ALA A 102 -23.06 11.50 -19.91
C ALA A 102 -23.84 10.92 -18.71
N ALA A 103 -24.56 9.82 -18.91
CA ALA A 103 -25.30 9.16 -17.83
C ALA A 103 -24.37 8.56 -16.76
N VAL A 104 -23.28 7.91 -17.19
CA VAL A 104 -22.24 7.39 -16.27
C VAL A 104 -21.61 8.54 -15.48
N ALA A 105 -21.20 9.61 -16.15
CA ALA A 105 -20.60 10.77 -15.50
C ALA A 105 -21.55 11.42 -14.47
N ALA A 106 -22.82 11.61 -14.81
CA ALA A 106 -23.82 12.14 -13.89
C ALA A 106 -24.00 11.24 -12.66
N ARG A 107 -24.07 9.93 -12.88
CA ARG A 107 -24.22 8.97 -11.78
C ARG A 107 -23.00 8.96 -10.86
N MET A 108 -21.79 9.02 -11.40
CA MET A 108 -20.57 9.09 -10.61
C MET A 108 -20.50 10.39 -9.79
N ALA A 109 -20.86 11.53 -10.37
CA ALA A 109 -20.91 12.80 -9.65
C ALA A 109 -21.92 12.80 -8.49
N GLU A 110 -23.05 12.09 -8.62
CA GLU A 110 -24.01 11.91 -7.52
C GLU A 110 -23.44 11.07 -6.37
N LEU A 111 -22.64 10.04 -6.69
CA LEU A 111 -22.05 9.13 -5.71
C LEU A 111 -20.79 9.72 -5.03
N ALA A 112 -20.11 10.63 -5.69
CA ALA A 112 -18.86 11.25 -5.23
C ALA A 112 -19.04 12.33 -4.15
N VAL A 113 -20.25 12.48 -3.60
CA VAL A 113 -20.48 13.43 -2.50
C VAL A 113 -19.82 12.87 -1.23
N PRO A 114 -18.87 13.61 -0.60
CA PRO A 114 -18.19 13.14 0.59
C PRO A 114 -19.17 12.75 1.69
N VAL A 115 -18.86 11.68 2.40
CA VAL A 115 -19.60 11.27 3.60
C VAL A 115 -19.47 12.38 4.64
N GLY A 116 -20.59 12.97 5.06
CA GLY A 116 -20.62 14.16 5.93
C GLY A 116 -21.01 15.47 5.22
N GLY A 117 -20.96 15.53 3.90
CA GLY A 117 -21.03 16.75 3.09
C GLY A 117 -22.41 17.40 2.89
N ARG A 118 -23.50 16.89 3.46
CA ARG A 118 -24.82 17.57 3.35
C ARG A 118 -25.52 17.87 4.67
N LYS A 119 -25.03 17.38 5.80
CA LYS A 119 -25.57 17.70 7.14
C LYS A 119 -24.45 17.57 8.17
N LYS A 120 -24.07 18.69 8.82
CA LYS A 120 -23.15 18.79 9.97
C LYS A 120 -22.02 17.75 9.95
N GLY A 121 -20.76 18.17 9.85
CA GLY A 121 -19.58 17.29 9.76
C GLY A 121 -19.75 16.02 10.56
N GLY A 122 -19.40 14.88 9.95
CA GLY A 122 -19.57 13.57 10.58
C GLY A 122 -18.85 13.55 11.92
N GLU A 123 -19.47 12.97 12.93
CA GLU A 123 -18.81 12.73 14.21
C GLU A 123 -17.82 11.58 14.05
N ALA A 124 -16.68 11.66 14.71
CA ALA A 124 -15.74 10.54 14.81
C ALA A 124 -16.44 9.31 15.45
N PRO A 125 -15.95 8.09 15.16
CA PRO A 125 -16.47 6.90 15.82
C PRO A 125 -16.25 6.99 17.33
N GLY A 126 -17.32 6.73 18.10
CA GLY A 126 -17.26 6.63 19.55
C GLY A 126 -16.72 5.26 20.01
N VAL A 127 -16.59 5.08 21.32
CA VAL A 127 -16.09 3.84 21.94
C VAL A 127 -16.90 2.63 21.47
N GLU A 128 -18.23 2.72 21.49
CA GLU A 128 -19.11 1.60 21.11
C GLU A 128 -18.92 1.19 19.64
N GLU A 129 -18.74 2.14 18.74
CA GLU A 129 -18.54 1.85 17.31
C GLU A 129 -17.13 1.27 17.04
N LEU A 130 -16.11 1.71 17.80
CA LEU A 130 -14.76 1.14 17.71
C LEU A 130 -14.73 -0.29 18.25
N ASP A 131 -15.42 -0.57 19.36
CA ASP A 131 -15.51 -1.90 19.93
C ASP A 131 -16.28 -2.85 18.97
N ALA A 132 -17.41 -2.42 18.42
CA ALA A 132 -18.19 -3.18 17.44
C ALA A 132 -17.41 -3.44 16.15
N ALA A 133 -16.56 -2.51 15.70
CA ALA A 133 -15.69 -2.73 14.55
C ALA A 133 -14.68 -3.86 14.80
N VAL A 134 -14.12 -3.93 16.02
CA VAL A 134 -13.17 -5.01 16.39
C VAL A 134 -13.89 -6.35 16.54
N GLU A 135 -15.11 -6.39 17.09
CA GLU A 135 -15.93 -7.60 17.13
C GLU A 135 -16.20 -8.14 15.72
N ARG A 136 -16.54 -7.27 14.77
CA ARG A 136 -16.74 -7.65 13.37
C ARG A 136 -15.44 -8.13 12.70
N LEU A 137 -14.31 -7.50 13.00
CA LEU A 137 -13.01 -8.00 12.52
C LEU A 137 -12.70 -9.39 13.07
N ALA A 138 -13.10 -9.69 14.33
CA ALA A 138 -12.92 -11.01 14.90
C ALA A 138 -13.77 -12.09 14.21
N GLU A 139 -14.95 -11.73 13.68
CA GLU A 139 -15.80 -12.64 12.88
C GLU A 139 -15.16 -12.97 11.52
N GLU A 140 -14.43 -12.02 10.93
CA GLU A 140 -13.72 -12.20 9.64
C GLU A 140 -12.35 -12.86 9.79
N TYR A 141 -11.83 -12.94 11.01
CA TYR A 141 -10.50 -13.43 11.29
C TYR A 141 -10.43 -14.96 11.19
N SER A 142 -9.36 -15.46 10.56
CA SER A 142 -9.01 -16.89 10.56
C SER A 142 -7.69 -17.11 11.29
N ALA A 143 -7.73 -17.94 12.32
CA ALA A 143 -6.52 -18.41 13.00
C ALA A 143 -5.82 -19.55 12.22
N ASP A 144 -6.45 -20.08 11.18
CA ASP A 144 -5.96 -21.21 10.34
C ASP A 144 -5.45 -22.41 11.18
N ALA A 145 -6.22 -22.77 12.20
CA ALA A 145 -5.81 -23.79 13.17
C ALA A 145 -5.58 -25.17 12.53
N GLU A 146 -6.28 -25.48 11.45
CA GLU A 146 -6.18 -26.73 10.69
C GLU A 146 -4.80 -26.91 10.03
N HIS A 147 -4.16 -25.79 9.64
CA HIS A 147 -2.83 -25.79 9.02
C HIS A 147 -1.73 -25.24 9.97
N GLY A 148 -1.96 -25.27 11.27
CA GLY A 148 -0.96 -24.82 12.26
C GLY A 148 -0.72 -23.30 12.26
N GLY A 149 -1.69 -22.51 11.78
CA GLY A 149 -1.65 -21.05 11.80
C GLY A 149 -0.84 -20.41 10.67
N VAL A 150 -0.38 -21.16 9.69
CA VAL A 150 0.45 -20.62 8.58
C VAL A 150 -0.32 -19.65 7.69
N GLY A 151 -1.65 -19.76 7.61
CA GLY A 151 -2.54 -18.87 6.90
C GLY A 151 -3.29 -17.88 7.80
N ALA A 152 -2.89 -17.71 9.07
CA ALA A 152 -3.57 -16.81 9.98
C ALA A 152 -3.68 -15.38 9.43
N GLY A 153 -4.83 -14.73 9.67
CA GLY A 153 -5.11 -13.37 9.22
C GLY A 153 -6.50 -13.21 8.61
N PHE A 154 -6.64 -12.23 7.72
CA PHE A 154 -7.91 -11.83 7.12
C PHE A 154 -7.92 -12.12 5.62
N GLY A 155 -9.10 -12.50 5.09
CA GLY A 155 -9.31 -12.77 3.68
C GLY A 155 -8.71 -14.09 3.19
N GLY A 156 -8.97 -14.40 1.91
CA GLY A 156 -8.47 -15.57 1.19
C GLY A 156 -7.37 -15.24 0.20
N ALA A 157 -7.24 -16.06 -0.85
CA ALA A 157 -6.31 -15.81 -1.95
C ALA A 157 -6.95 -14.93 -3.06
N PRO A 158 -6.25 -13.93 -3.61
CA PRO A 158 -4.96 -13.41 -3.16
C PRO A 158 -5.06 -12.73 -1.79
N LYS A 159 -4.01 -12.84 -0.98
CA LYS A 159 -4.01 -12.39 0.41
C LYS A 159 -3.07 -11.22 0.63
N PHE A 160 -3.63 -10.08 1.04
CA PHE A 160 -2.89 -8.83 1.27
C PHE A 160 -2.55 -8.64 2.75
N PRO A 161 -1.36 -8.11 3.08
CA PRO A 161 -1.04 -7.72 4.46
C PRO A 161 -2.03 -6.69 4.98
N PRO A 162 -2.76 -6.97 6.08
CA PRO A 162 -3.78 -6.07 6.60
C PRO A 162 -3.17 -5.03 7.55
N SER A 163 -2.13 -4.33 7.13
CA SER A 163 -1.27 -3.49 7.98
C SER A 163 -2.04 -2.46 8.80
N MET A 164 -3.00 -1.78 8.19
CA MET A 164 -3.81 -0.74 8.86
C MET A 164 -4.82 -1.34 9.85
N THR A 165 -5.40 -2.50 9.53
CA THR A 165 -6.24 -3.27 10.47
C THR A 165 -5.42 -3.76 11.67
N LEU A 166 -4.19 -4.22 11.44
CA LEU A 166 -3.29 -4.63 12.54
C LEU A 166 -2.92 -3.44 13.43
N LEU A 167 -2.73 -2.26 12.85
CA LEU A 167 -2.48 -1.03 13.60
C LEU A 167 -3.69 -0.65 14.47
N GLN A 168 -4.91 -0.74 13.92
CA GLN A 168 -6.17 -0.54 14.67
C GLN A 168 -6.26 -1.50 15.86
N LEU A 169 -6.07 -2.79 15.64
CA LEU A 169 -6.14 -3.82 16.68
C LEU A 169 -5.10 -3.61 17.79
N LEU A 170 -3.87 -3.16 17.45
CA LEU A 170 -2.84 -2.82 18.45
C LEU A 170 -3.26 -1.62 19.30
N ARG A 171 -3.83 -0.59 18.69
CA ARG A 171 -4.34 0.59 19.43
C ARG A 171 -5.57 0.26 20.26
N HIS A 172 -6.45 -0.57 19.73
CA HIS A 172 -7.59 -1.11 20.50
C HIS A 172 -7.11 -1.90 21.73
N HIS A 173 -6.12 -2.79 21.55
CA HIS A 173 -5.51 -3.48 22.70
C HIS A 173 -4.90 -2.50 23.71
N ALA A 174 -4.23 -1.46 23.26
CA ALA A 174 -3.65 -0.45 24.15
C ALA A 174 -4.71 0.31 24.95
N ARG A 175 -5.92 0.51 24.41
CA ARG A 175 -7.05 1.16 25.10
C ARG A 175 -7.79 0.22 26.05
N THR A 176 -8.01 -1.05 25.62
CA THR A 176 -8.96 -1.97 26.27
C THR A 176 -8.30 -3.15 26.99
N GLU A 177 -6.99 -3.35 26.80
CA GLU A 177 -6.25 -4.55 27.24
C GLU A 177 -6.79 -5.86 26.61
N SER A 178 -7.52 -5.78 25.47
CA SER A 178 -8.09 -6.93 24.79
C SER A 178 -7.03 -7.94 24.37
N ALA A 179 -6.97 -9.09 25.03
CA ALA A 179 -6.09 -10.18 24.68
C ALA A 179 -6.44 -10.80 23.30
N ALA A 180 -7.72 -10.78 22.92
CA ALA A 180 -8.17 -11.28 21.63
C ALA A 180 -7.63 -10.42 20.47
N ALA A 181 -7.71 -9.09 20.58
CA ALA A 181 -7.15 -8.19 19.57
C ALA A 181 -5.64 -8.39 19.43
N LEU A 182 -4.90 -8.47 20.53
CA LEU A 182 -3.45 -8.75 20.50
C LEU A 182 -3.15 -10.13 19.88
N ALA A 183 -3.96 -11.15 20.16
CA ALA A 183 -3.77 -12.49 19.59
C ALA A 183 -3.96 -12.48 18.06
N MET A 184 -4.98 -11.82 17.52
CA MET A 184 -5.18 -11.66 16.07
C MET A 184 -3.96 -11.00 15.39
N VAL A 185 -3.42 -9.94 15.99
CA VAL A 185 -2.20 -9.28 15.49
C VAL A 185 -1.00 -10.22 15.55
N ALA A 186 -0.74 -10.84 16.69
CA ALA A 186 0.43 -11.68 16.90
C ALA A 186 0.44 -12.90 15.96
N GLN A 187 -0.71 -13.56 15.78
CA GLN A 187 -0.83 -14.72 14.88
C GLN A 187 -0.66 -14.32 13.42
N THR A 188 -1.29 -13.22 12.98
CA THR A 188 -1.13 -12.71 11.61
C THR A 188 0.33 -12.31 11.33
N CYS A 189 0.96 -11.56 12.23
CA CYS A 189 2.35 -11.17 12.11
C CYS A 189 3.30 -12.37 12.13
N ASN A 190 3.05 -13.39 12.96
CA ASN A 190 3.84 -14.63 12.95
C ASN A 190 3.73 -15.37 11.62
N ALA A 191 2.51 -15.49 11.07
CA ALA A 191 2.28 -16.16 9.80
C ALA A 191 2.99 -15.43 8.65
N MET A 192 2.85 -14.12 8.55
CA MET A 192 3.55 -13.32 7.53
C MET A 192 5.07 -13.37 7.69
N ALA A 193 5.60 -13.20 8.92
CA ALA A 193 7.04 -13.21 9.18
C ALA A 193 7.73 -14.55 8.86
N ARG A 194 7.00 -15.64 8.94
CA ARG A 194 7.48 -16.99 8.61
C ARG A 194 7.18 -17.38 7.17
N GLY A 195 6.19 -16.76 6.53
CA GLY A 195 5.79 -17.01 5.16
C GLY A 195 6.81 -16.56 4.13
N GLY A 196 6.60 -16.97 2.88
CA GLY A 196 7.40 -16.51 1.75
C GLY A 196 7.05 -15.08 1.30
N ILE A 197 5.96 -14.51 1.81
CA ILE A 197 5.65 -13.08 1.61
C ILE A 197 6.72 -12.17 2.22
N TYR A 198 7.42 -12.63 3.24
CA TYR A 198 8.59 -11.98 3.82
C TYR A 198 9.87 -12.54 3.20
N ASP A 199 10.75 -11.69 2.72
CA ASP A 199 12.05 -12.10 2.19
C ASP A 199 12.98 -12.52 3.33
N GLN A 200 13.14 -13.83 3.51
CA GLN A 200 13.91 -14.43 4.61
C GLN A 200 15.42 -14.13 4.56
N LEU A 201 15.94 -13.63 3.43
CA LEU A 201 17.36 -13.32 3.25
C LEU A 201 17.66 -11.82 3.23
N GLY A 202 16.82 -11.04 2.56
CA GLY A 202 17.05 -9.61 2.35
C GLY A 202 16.21 -8.71 3.23
N GLY A 203 15.15 -9.25 3.83
CA GLY A 203 14.14 -8.46 4.52
C GLY A 203 13.15 -7.79 3.57
N GLY A 204 12.14 -7.18 4.16
CA GLY A 204 11.05 -6.54 3.45
C GLY A 204 9.96 -7.52 3.00
N PHE A 205 8.76 -6.99 2.83
CA PHE A 205 7.56 -7.72 2.46
C PHE A 205 7.22 -7.49 1.00
N SER A 206 6.77 -8.56 0.34
CA SER A 206 6.12 -8.49 -0.95
C SER A 206 4.68 -8.00 -0.80
N ARG A 207 4.10 -7.51 -1.89
CA ARG A 207 2.81 -6.82 -1.91
C ARG A 207 1.63 -7.67 -1.47
N TYR A 208 1.55 -8.92 -1.94
CA TYR A 208 0.53 -9.90 -1.54
C TYR A 208 0.99 -11.32 -1.78
N ALA A 209 0.34 -12.28 -1.14
CA ALA A 209 0.50 -13.70 -1.45
C ALA A 209 -0.59 -14.14 -2.44
N VAL A 210 -0.21 -14.96 -3.44
CA VAL A 210 -1.16 -15.52 -4.41
C VAL A 210 -1.99 -16.66 -3.81
N ASP A 211 -1.57 -17.17 -2.67
CA ASP A 211 -2.23 -18.22 -1.89
C ASP A 211 -2.74 -17.74 -0.52
N GLY A 212 -3.52 -18.56 0.16
CA GLY A 212 -4.08 -18.25 1.49
C GLY A 212 -3.13 -18.44 2.67
N THR A 213 -1.91 -18.97 2.45
CA THR A 213 -0.97 -19.41 3.49
C THR A 213 0.30 -18.56 3.57
N TRP A 214 0.32 -17.40 2.91
CA TRP A 214 1.48 -16.49 2.84
C TRP A 214 2.73 -17.12 2.23
N THR A 215 2.60 -18.17 1.39
CA THR A 215 3.73 -18.96 0.90
C THR A 215 4.34 -18.42 -0.37
N VAL A 216 3.54 -18.23 -1.41
CA VAL A 216 4.02 -17.74 -2.71
C VAL A 216 3.58 -16.29 -2.87
N PRO A 217 4.52 -15.33 -2.88
CA PRO A 217 4.18 -13.93 -3.08
C PRO A 217 4.06 -13.58 -4.57
N HIS A 218 3.33 -12.51 -4.87
CA HIS A 218 3.67 -11.65 -6.00
C HIS A 218 4.87 -10.81 -5.56
N PHE A 219 6.01 -11.00 -6.24
CA PHE A 219 7.33 -10.58 -5.71
C PHE A 219 7.59 -9.08 -5.70
N GLU A 220 6.67 -8.25 -6.19
CA GLU A 220 6.72 -6.80 -6.10
C GLU A 220 6.82 -6.35 -4.63
N LYS A 221 7.73 -5.40 -4.32
CA LYS A 221 7.90 -4.87 -2.96
C LYS A 221 7.64 -3.37 -2.97
N MET A 222 6.53 -2.94 -2.38
CA MET A 222 6.13 -1.55 -2.33
C MET A 222 6.65 -0.83 -1.09
N LEU A 223 6.98 0.45 -1.22
CA LEU A 223 7.40 1.28 -0.09
C LEU A 223 6.31 1.39 0.98
N TYR A 224 5.06 1.67 0.59
CA TYR A 224 3.95 1.85 1.53
C TYR A 224 3.67 0.60 2.37
N ASP A 225 3.70 -0.60 1.78
CA ASP A 225 3.52 -1.86 2.51
C ASP A 225 4.60 -2.04 3.57
N ASN A 226 5.85 -1.81 3.19
CA ASN A 226 6.99 -1.97 4.08
C ASN A 226 7.02 -0.91 5.18
N ALA A 227 6.62 0.33 4.89
CA ALA A 227 6.49 1.39 5.89
C ALA A 227 5.40 1.08 6.92
N LEU A 228 4.19 0.70 6.46
CA LEU A 228 3.07 0.37 7.34
C LEU A 228 3.36 -0.88 8.19
N LEU A 229 3.95 -1.92 7.60
CA LEU A 229 4.32 -3.13 8.33
C LEU A 229 5.48 -2.87 9.31
N LEU A 230 6.43 -2.00 8.99
CA LEU A 230 7.46 -1.57 9.93
C LEU A 230 6.85 -0.94 11.18
N ARG A 231 5.84 -0.06 11.04
CA ARG A 231 5.08 0.50 12.18
C ARG A 231 4.43 -0.61 13.02
N VAL A 232 3.75 -1.55 12.36
CA VAL A 232 3.08 -2.67 13.04
C VAL A 232 4.07 -3.50 13.84
N TYR A 233 5.18 -3.96 13.23
CA TYR A 233 6.15 -4.80 13.93
C TYR A 233 6.92 -4.05 15.02
N ALA A 234 7.23 -2.77 14.83
CA ALA A 234 7.86 -1.93 15.85
C ALA A 234 6.93 -1.74 17.06
N LEU A 235 5.64 -1.48 16.83
CA LEU A 235 4.65 -1.35 17.89
C LEU A 235 4.39 -2.69 18.58
N LEU A 236 4.25 -3.78 17.82
CA LEU A 236 4.06 -5.12 18.37
C LEU A 236 5.26 -5.58 19.22
N TRP A 237 6.49 -5.25 18.79
CA TRP A 237 7.69 -5.47 19.60
C TRP A 237 7.64 -4.75 20.95
N ARG A 238 7.14 -3.53 20.99
CA ARG A 238 6.98 -2.77 22.24
C ARG A 238 5.87 -3.32 23.14
N THR A 239 4.77 -3.77 22.55
CA THR A 239 3.59 -4.27 23.24
C THR A 239 3.76 -5.69 23.76
N SER A 240 4.34 -6.57 22.94
CA SER A 240 4.56 -7.99 23.22
C SER A 240 5.95 -8.42 22.71
N PRO A 241 7.01 -8.20 23.49
CA PRO A 241 8.38 -8.41 23.05
C PRO A 241 8.65 -9.84 22.58
N SER A 242 9.14 -9.98 21.34
CA SER A 242 9.59 -11.24 20.75
C SER A 242 10.83 -11.02 19.87
N PRO A 243 11.86 -11.88 19.95
CA PRO A 243 13.01 -11.78 19.06
C PRO A 243 12.65 -11.79 17.58
N LEU A 244 11.55 -12.48 17.20
CA LEU A 244 11.04 -12.48 15.82
C LEU A 244 10.57 -11.09 15.41
N TYR A 245 9.74 -10.43 16.20
CA TYR A 245 9.19 -9.11 15.85
C TYR A 245 10.28 -8.05 15.74
N ARG A 246 11.24 -8.09 16.67
CA ARG A 246 12.42 -7.22 16.62
C ARG A 246 13.22 -7.42 15.34
N ARG A 247 13.53 -8.68 15.01
CA ARG A 247 14.26 -9.03 13.78
C ARG A 247 13.56 -8.52 12.53
N ILE A 248 12.24 -8.78 12.42
CA ILE A 248 11.45 -8.34 11.26
C ILE A 248 11.43 -6.81 11.13
N ALA A 249 11.27 -6.08 12.23
CA ALA A 249 11.31 -4.62 12.21
C ALA A 249 12.71 -4.10 11.80
N GLU A 250 13.79 -4.66 12.37
CA GLU A 250 15.17 -4.28 12.02
C GLU A 250 15.52 -4.56 10.57
N GLU A 251 15.13 -5.75 10.06
CA GLU A 251 15.41 -6.17 8.68
C GLU A 251 14.54 -5.43 7.66
N THR A 252 13.27 -5.11 7.98
CA THR A 252 12.38 -4.32 7.11
C THR A 252 12.89 -2.88 6.99
N ALA A 253 13.25 -2.24 8.10
CA ALA A 253 13.88 -0.91 8.08
C ALA A 253 15.20 -0.93 7.29
N GLY A 254 16.02 -1.96 7.49
CA GLY A 254 17.26 -2.18 6.73
C GLY A 254 17.03 -2.37 5.24
N PHE A 255 15.96 -3.09 4.85
CA PHE A 255 15.54 -3.25 3.46
C PHE A 255 15.16 -1.90 2.84
N MET A 256 14.29 -1.13 3.50
CA MET A 256 13.88 0.19 3.00
C MET A 256 15.09 1.09 2.73
N ILE A 257 16.04 1.16 3.68
CA ILE A 257 17.23 2.00 3.53
C ILE A 257 18.17 1.51 2.43
N ARG A 258 18.39 0.19 2.33
CA ARG A 258 19.37 -0.39 1.44
C ARG A 258 18.89 -0.53 0.00
N GLU A 259 17.63 -1.00 -0.19
CA GLU A 259 17.09 -1.35 -1.50
C GLU A 259 16.25 -0.21 -2.09
N LEU A 260 15.45 0.48 -1.28
CA LEU A 260 14.59 1.56 -1.73
C LEU A 260 15.20 2.96 -1.54
N GLY A 261 16.21 3.10 -0.68
CA GLY A 261 16.88 4.39 -0.45
C GLY A 261 17.49 4.95 -1.74
N THR A 262 17.25 6.24 -2.02
CA THR A 262 17.80 6.96 -3.18
C THR A 262 18.96 7.86 -2.78
N ALA A 263 19.79 8.24 -3.74
CA ALA A 263 20.92 9.15 -3.50
C ALA A 263 20.45 10.55 -3.05
N SER A 264 19.25 10.95 -3.43
CA SER A 264 18.64 12.24 -3.04
C SER A 264 18.12 12.25 -1.59
N GLY A 265 18.04 11.08 -0.92
CA GLY A 265 17.66 10.97 0.49
C GLY A 265 16.24 10.46 0.75
N GLY A 266 15.39 10.35 -0.27
CA GLY A 266 14.07 9.73 -0.21
C GLY A 266 14.12 8.23 -0.48
N PHE A 267 12.95 7.63 -0.63
CA PHE A 267 12.76 6.21 -0.94
C PHE A 267 12.01 6.04 -2.25
N ALA A 268 12.54 5.18 -3.10
CA ALA A 268 11.92 4.74 -4.34
C ALA A 268 10.58 4.03 -4.08
N SER A 269 9.67 4.05 -5.07
CA SER A 269 8.31 3.54 -4.89
C SER A 269 8.24 2.02 -4.74
N ALA A 270 9.02 1.27 -5.54
CA ALA A 270 8.92 -0.18 -5.57
C ALA A 270 10.15 -0.89 -6.13
N LEU A 271 10.23 -2.20 -5.85
CA LEU A 271 10.97 -3.17 -6.65
C LEU A 271 9.99 -4.01 -7.46
N ASP A 272 10.32 -4.26 -8.73
CA ASP A 272 9.51 -5.04 -9.65
C ASP A 272 9.32 -6.50 -9.19
N ALA A 273 8.21 -7.12 -9.55
CA ALA A 273 8.00 -8.55 -9.33
C ALA A 273 8.90 -9.42 -10.23
N ASP A 274 9.12 -8.93 -11.46
CA ASP A 274 9.86 -9.63 -12.49
C ASP A 274 11.34 -9.23 -12.49
N THR A 275 12.18 -10.20 -12.83
CA THR A 275 13.59 -10.00 -13.15
C THR A 275 13.84 -10.64 -14.51
N ASP A 276 14.31 -9.87 -15.49
CA ASP A 276 14.49 -10.34 -16.87
C ASP A 276 13.24 -11.00 -17.49
N GLY A 277 12.04 -10.52 -17.10
CA GLY A 277 10.75 -11.03 -17.55
C GLY A 277 10.30 -12.34 -16.90
N VAL A 278 10.97 -12.77 -15.82
CA VAL A 278 10.63 -13.97 -15.05
C VAL A 278 10.32 -13.59 -13.61
N GLU A 279 9.09 -13.85 -13.15
CA GLU A 279 8.66 -13.57 -11.79
C GLU A 279 9.43 -14.43 -10.78
N GLY A 280 9.92 -13.80 -9.71
CA GLY A 280 10.62 -14.48 -8.63
C GLY A 280 12.02 -15.00 -8.95
N LEU A 281 12.59 -14.71 -10.13
CA LEU A 281 13.91 -15.19 -10.57
C LEU A 281 15.03 -14.93 -9.55
N THR A 282 15.03 -13.76 -8.94
CA THR A 282 16.01 -13.36 -7.92
C THR A 282 15.84 -14.14 -6.63
N TYR A 283 14.59 -14.45 -6.22
CA TYR A 283 14.23 -14.83 -4.86
C TYR A 283 14.07 -16.32 -4.65
N ALA A 284 13.61 -17.07 -5.67
CA ALA A 284 13.35 -18.50 -5.54
C ALA A 284 14.61 -19.36 -5.72
N TRP A 285 14.66 -20.52 -5.08
CA TRP A 285 15.81 -21.42 -5.01
C TRP A 285 15.42 -22.87 -5.29
N THR A 286 16.21 -23.57 -6.07
CA THR A 286 16.18 -25.03 -6.11
C THR A 286 17.03 -25.64 -5.00
N TYR A 287 16.75 -26.89 -4.62
CA TYR A 287 17.62 -27.62 -3.70
C TYR A 287 19.05 -27.76 -4.22
N GLN A 288 19.23 -27.92 -5.55
CA GLN A 288 20.56 -28.05 -6.16
C GLN A 288 21.36 -26.74 -6.03
N GLU A 289 20.75 -25.58 -6.26
CA GLU A 289 21.41 -24.28 -6.05
C GLU A 289 21.87 -24.09 -4.59
N LEU A 290 21.10 -24.60 -3.60
CA LEU A 290 21.56 -24.58 -2.20
C LEU A 290 22.84 -25.43 -2.04
N VAL A 291 22.90 -26.59 -2.67
CA VAL A 291 24.09 -27.47 -2.63
C VAL A 291 25.29 -26.81 -3.31
N ASP A 292 25.09 -26.19 -4.45
CA ASP A 292 26.16 -25.55 -5.22
C ASP A 292 26.77 -24.34 -4.48
N VAL A 293 25.94 -23.56 -3.77
CA VAL A 293 26.36 -22.37 -3.00
C VAL A 293 26.95 -22.75 -1.63
N LEU A 294 26.33 -23.69 -0.94
CA LEU A 294 26.60 -23.94 0.48
C LEU A 294 27.44 -25.21 0.72
N GLY A 295 27.46 -26.14 -0.24
CA GLY A 295 27.91 -27.51 -0.03
C GLY A 295 26.83 -28.36 0.65
N ALA A 296 26.97 -29.69 0.55
CA ALA A 296 25.94 -30.65 0.95
C ALA A 296 25.50 -30.56 2.43
N ALA A 297 26.42 -30.25 3.34
CA ALA A 297 26.10 -30.16 4.77
C ALA A 297 25.25 -28.91 5.10
N ASP A 298 25.72 -27.73 4.69
CA ASP A 298 25.04 -26.48 4.94
C ASP A 298 23.72 -26.39 4.14
N ALA A 299 23.64 -27.00 2.94
CA ALA A 299 22.41 -27.08 2.18
C ALA A 299 21.29 -27.84 2.91
N LYS A 300 21.61 -28.89 3.68
CA LYS A 300 20.62 -29.58 4.52
C LYS A 300 20.09 -28.68 5.62
N ILE A 301 20.96 -27.87 6.24
CA ILE A 301 20.55 -26.90 7.26
C ILE A 301 19.61 -25.87 6.64
N ALA A 302 20.00 -25.28 5.50
CA ALA A 302 19.16 -24.30 4.81
C ALA A 302 17.82 -24.88 4.37
N ALA A 303 17.83 -26.10 3.78
CA ALA A 303 16.61 -26.76 3.32
C ALA A 303 15.63 -27.05 4.47
N ALA A 304 16.15 -27.49 5.64
CA ALA A 304 15.34 -27.75 6.81
C ALA A 304 14.84 -26.46 7.49
N ALA A 305 15.64 -25.38 7.46
CA ALA A 305 15.26 -24.10 8.05
C ALA A 305 14.22 -23.35 7.19
N TYR A 306 14.35 -23.43 5.85
CA TYR A 306 13.55 -22.65 4.90
C TYR A 306 12.57 -23.51 4.07
N GLU A 307 12.32 -24.74 4.46
CA GLU A 307 11.38 -25.68 3.82
C GLU A 307 11.64 -25.89 2.32
N VAL A 308 12.92 -25.89 1.91
CA VAL A 308 13.28 -26.15 0.50
C VAL A 308 13.32 -27.64 0.24
N THR A 309 12.52 -28.10 -0.72
CA THR A 309 12.46 -29.50 -1.14
C THR A 309 12.91 -29.66 -2.59
N LYS A 310 13.10 -30.93 -3.02
CA LYS A 310 13.42 -31.21 -4.44
C LYS A 310 12.25 -30.93 -5.38
N ALA A 311 11.01 -31.01 -4.88
CA ALA A 311 9.79 -30.73 -5.66
C ALA A 311 9.53 -29.22 -5.76
N GLY A 312 10.02 -28.45 -4.78
CA GLY A 312 9.71 -27.03 -4.67
C GLY A 312 8.31 -26.74 -4.14
N ASN A 313 8.03 -25.47 -3.91
CA ASN A 313 6.70 -24.93 -3.64
C ASN A 313 6.31 -23.83 -4.65
N PHE A 314 7.14 -23.65 -5.67
CA PHE A 314 6.99 -22.67 -6.75
C PHE A 314 7.34 -23.33 -8.10
N GLU A 315 7.24 -22.59 -9.20
CA GLU A 315 7.45 -23.04 -10.57
C GLU A 315 8.84 -23.71 -10.77
N ASP A 316 8.92 -24.64 -11.70
CA ASP A 316 10.15 -25.33 -12.12
C ASP A 316 10.95 -26.02 -10.98
N GLY A 317 10.27 -26.49 -9.94
CA GLY A 317 10.90 -27.15 -8.80
C GLY A 317 11.69 -26.19 -7.88
N LYS A 318 11.46 -24.88 -8.03
CA LYS A 318 12.00 -23.86 -7.14
C LYS A 318 11.17 -23.77 -5.86
N SER A 319 11.77 -23.20 -4.85
CA SER A 319 11.09 -22.88 -3.58
C SER A 319 11.24 -21.40 -3.28
N VAL A 320 10.13 -20.77 -2.90
CA VAL A 320 10.13 -19.54 -2.12
C VAL A 320 10.54 -19.92 -0.69
N LEU A 321 11.49 -19.21 -0.12
CA LEU A 321 11.97 -19.49 1.22
C LEU A 321 10.94 -19.06 2.26
N ARG A 322 10.51 -19.99 3.08
CA ARG A 322 9.65 -19.74 4.24
C ARG A 322 10.28 -20.35 5.49
N LEU A 323 10.21 -19.67 6.62
CA LEU A 323 10.82 -20.14 7.85
C LEU A 323 10.01 -21.28 8.46
N ALA A 324 10.60 -22.46 8.58
CA ALA A 324 9.97 -23.60 9.21
C ALA A 324 9.55 -23.29 10.66
N ALA A 325 8.35 -23.72 11.04
CA ALA A 325 7.85 -23.54 12.40
C ALA A 325 8.71 -24.32 13.41
N GLU A 326 9.05 -25.56 13.05
CA GLU A 326 9.93 -26.45 13.81
C GLU A 326 11.03 -27.01 12.89
N PRO A 327 12.16 -26.30 12.75
CA PRO A 327 13.27 -26.79 11.95
C PRO A 327 13.83 -28.13 12.49
N ALA A 328 14.21 -29.03 11.58
CA ALA A 328 14.74 -30.35 11.91
C ALA A 328 16.30 -30.36 12.01
N GLY A 329 16.85 -31.32 12.74
CA GLY A 329 18.30 -31.54 12.81
C GLY A 329 19.09 -30.30 13.23
N ASP A 330 20.20 -30.05 12.53
CA ASP A 330 21.12 -28.93 12.81
C ASP A 330 20.49 -27.55 12.53
N ALA A 331 19.38 -27.49 11.79
CA ALA A 331 18.63 -26.25 11.58
C ALA A 331 17.95 -25.70 12.85
N LYS A 332 17.94 -26.47 13.94
CA LYS A 332 17.52 -26.00 15.28
C LYS A 332 18.52 -25.03 15.92
N ASN A 333 19.78 -25.02 15.44
CA ASN A 333 20.79 -24.07 15.91
C ASN A 333 20.63 -22.72 15.17
N PRO A 334 20.23 -21.64 15.85
CA PRO A 334 20.04 -20.33 15.21
C PRO A 334 21.32 -19.73 14.61
N GLU A 335 22.50 -20.11 15.11
CA GLU A 335 23.79 -19.62 14.57
C GLU A 335 24.07 -20.23 13.20
N ASP A 336 23.81 -21.52 13.02
CA ASP A 336 23.97 -22.19 11.74
C ASP A 336 22.98 -21.65 10.71
N VAL A 337 21.74 -21.40 11.10
CA VAL A 337 20.74 -20.77 10.21
C VAL A 337 21.19 -19.37 9.79
N ARG A 338 21.69 -18.53 10.72
CA ARG A 338 22.21 -17.20 10.38
C ARG A 338 23.41 -17.29 9.44
N ARG A 339 24.31 -18.24 9.67
CA ARG A 339 25.49 -18.46 8.83
C ARG A 339 25.14 -18.87 7.40
N VAL A 340 24.22 -19.82 7.22
CA VAL A 340 23.76 -20.22 5.87
C VAL A 340 22.97 -19.11 5.18
N ALA A 341 22.13 -18.38 5.90
CA ALA A 341 21.40 -17.22 5.39
C ALA A 341 22.35 -16.13 4.86
N ALA A 342 23.43 -15.84 5.59
CA ALA A 342 24.43 -14.86 5.15
C ALA A 342 25.10 -15.27 3.83
N LYS A 343 25.48 -16.56 3.69
CA LYS A 343 26.05 -17.09 2.43
C LYS A 343 25.07 -17.02 1.27
N LEU A 344 23.81 -17.40 1.49
CA LEU A 344 22.74 -17.32 0.47
C LEU A 344 22.48 -15.88 0.04
N ARG A 345 22.49 -14.93 0.99
CA ARG A 345 22.31 -13.51 0.67
C ARG A 345 23.43 -12.98 -0.21
N VAL A 346 24.68 -13.36 0.06
CA VAL A 346 25.84 -12.98 -0.79
C VAL A 346 25.70 -13.57 -2.19
N ALA A 347 25.34 -14.85 -2.30
CA ALA A 347 25.12 -15.50 -3.60
C ALA A 347 23.95 -14.87 -4.37
N ARG A 348 22.84 -14.56 -3.69
CA ARG A 348 21.68 -13.89 -4.30
C ARG A 348 22.03 -12.50 -4.85
N ALA A 349 22.90 -11.76 -4.16
CA ALA A 349 23.35 -10.45 -4.64
C ALA A 349 24.10 -10.49 -5.99
N GLN A 350 24.56 -11.67 -6.41
CA GLN A 350 25.20 -11.87 -7.73
C GLN A 350 24.21 -12.28 -8.82
N ARG A 351 22.96 -12.57 -8.48
CA ARG A 351 21.90 -12.85 -9.45
C ARG A 351 21.44 -11.55 -10.11
N PRO A 352 20.79 -11.61 -11.29
CA PRO A 352 20.02 -10.48 -11.79
C PRO A 352 19.06 -9.98 -10.71
N GLN A 353 18.96 -8.66 -10.54
CA GLN A 353 18.11 -8.02 -9.54
C GLN A 353 16.84 -7.46 -10.20
N PRO A 354 15.71 -7.38 -9.52
CA PRO A 354 14.50 -6.77 -10.05
C PRO A 354 14.74 -5.28 -10.35
N GLY A 355 14.01 -4.77 -11.32
CA GLY A 355 13.98 -3.34 -11.61
C GLY A 355 13.49 -2.56 -10.40
N ARG A 356 14.08 -1.37 -10.16
CA ARG A 356 13.60 -0.43 -9.15
C ARG A 356 12.91 0.74 -9.84
N ASP A 357 11.68 1.02 -9.43
CA ASP A 357 11.01 2.24 -9.85
C ASP A 357 11.47 3.40 -8.95
N ASP A 358 12.37 4.21 -9.49
CA ASP A 358 13.03 5.30 -8.77
C ASP A 358 12.14 6.52 -8.50
N LYS A 359 10.84 6.47 -8.84
CA LYS A 359 9.89 7.49 -8.44
C LYS A 359 9.85 7.62 -6.93
N ILE A 360 9.83 8.85 -6.44
CA ILE A 360 9.60 9.19 -5.04
C ILE A 360 8.17 9.73 -4.96
N VAL A 361 7.28 8.99 -4.30
CA VAL A 361 5.88 9.39 -4.08
C VAL A 361 5.78 10.08 -2.73
N ALA A 362 5.22 11.29 -2.68
CA ALA A 362 5.19 12.12 -1.48
C ALA A 362 4.50 11.44 -0.28
N SER A 363 3.29 10.91 -0.46
CA SER A 363 2.54 10.21 0.60
C SER A 363 3.30 9.01 1.16
N TRP A 364 3.87 8.18 0.28
CA TRP A 364 4.57 6.97 0.71
C TRP A 364 5.86 7.28 1.46
N ASN A 365 6.53 8.37 1.10
CA ASN A 365 7.68 8.88 1.84
C ASN A 365 7.27 9.51 3.18
N GLY A 366 6.10 10.15 3.26
CA GLY A 366 5.50 10.57 4.53
C GLY A 366 5.24 9.39 5.48
N LEU A 367 4.66 8.28 4.97
CA LEU A 367 4.49 7.04 5.74
C LEU A 367 5.84 6.44 6.18
N ALA A 368 6.85 6.45 5.28
CA ALA A 368 8.19 5.95 5.60
C ALA A 368 8.87 6.78 6.71
N ILE A 369 8.71 8.09 6.70
CA ILE A 369 9.22 8.98 7.76
C ILE A 369 8.61 8.59 9.11
N SER A 370 7.29 8.52 9.20
CA SER A 370 6.58 8.14 10.43
C SER A 370 7.02 6.76 10.94
N ALA A 371 7.11 5.79 10.04
CA ALA A 371 7.53 4.41 10.36
C ALA A 371 8.97 4.35 10.88
N LEU A 372 9.91 5.05 10.21
CA LEU A 372 11.32 5.07 10.61
C LEU A 372 11.54 5.80 11.94
N VAL A 373 10.81 6.88 12.19
CA VAL A 373 10.86 7.57 13.48
C VAL A 373 10.36 6.67 14.61
N GLU A 374 9.17 6.05 14.46
CA GLU A 374 8.61 5.14 15.45
C GLU A 374 9.53 3.92 15.69
N ALA A 375 10.06 3.33 14.62
CA ALA A 375 11.01 2.22 14.71
C ALA A 375 12.33 2.64 15.36
N SER A 376 12.81 3.87 15.13
CA SER A 376 14.04 4.37 15.76
C SER A 376 13.94 4.38 17.28
N VAL A 377 12.79 4.73 17.81
CA VAL A 377 12.50 4.72 19.26
C VAL A 377 12.33 3.29 19.77
N ALA A 378 11.53 2.48 19.06
CA ALA A 378 11.24 1.10 19.48
C ALA A 378 12.48 0.20 19.53
N LEU A 379 13.40 0.40 18.59
CA LEU A 379 14.60 -0.42 18.41
C LEU A 379 15.89 0.19 18.99
N GLY A 380 15.85 1.47 19.40
CA GLY A 380 17.04 2.20 19.86
C GLY A 380 18.04 2.52 18.72
N ARG A 381 17.55 2.74 17.48
CA ARG A 381 18.32 2.87 16.24
C ARG A 381 18.35 4.32 15.73
N ALA A 382 19.41 5.06 16.04
CA ALA A 382 19.57 6.47 15.64
C ALA A 382 19.74 6.65 14.11
N ASP A 383 20.26 5.66 13.40
CA ASP A 383 20.41 5.68 11.94
C ASP A 383 19.05 5.69 11.20
N LEU A 384 18.00 5.08 11.76
CA LEU A 384 16.64 5.15 11.21
C LEU A 384 16.08 6.58 11.30
N ARG A 385 16.29 7.26 12.44
CA ARG A 385 15.94 8.68 12.57
C ARG A 385 16.69 9.57 11.58
N SER A 386 17.98 9.29 11.37
CA SER A 386 18.77 10.02 10.39
C SER A 386 18.28 9.82 8.96
N ALA A 387 17.81 8.62 8.60
CA ALA A 387 17.20 8.33 7.31
C ALA A 387 15.87 9.08 7.14
N ALA A 388 15.01 9.09 8.17
CA ALA A 388 13.76 9.85 8.18
C ALA A 388 13.98 11.36 7.98
N LEU A 389 15.01 11.93 8.65
CA LEU A 389 15.36 13.34 8.50
C LEU A 389 15.83 13.69 7.08
N ARG A 390 16.65 12.84 6.45
CA ARG A 390 17.05 13.06 5.05
C ARG A 390 15.84 13.00 4.11
N CYS A 391 14.95 12.06 4.34
CA CYS A 391 13.72 11.94 3.56
C CYS A 391 12.82 13.18 3.73
N GLY A 392 12.64 13.66 4.96
CA GLY A 392 11.89 14.89 5.24
C GLY A 392 12.51 16.11 4.57
N GLN A 393 13.84 16.23 4.58
CA GLN A 393 14.54 17.34 3.91
C GLN A 393 14.34 17.28 2.39
N LEU A 394 14.41 16.10 1.76
CA LEU A 394 14.09 15.95 0.34
C LEU A 394 12.66 16.42 0.02
N LEU A 395 11.66 16.04 0.83
CA LEU A 395 10.28 16.48 0.61
C LEU A 395 10.16 18.01 0.69
N VAL A 396 10.90 18.66 1.59
CA VAL A 396 10.94 20.13 1.68
C VAL A 396 11.61 20.74 0.46
N ASP A 397 12.75 20.20 0.02
CA ASP A 397 13.56 20.82 -1.02
C ASP A 397 13.04 20.58 -2.44
N VAL A 398 12.29 19.49 -2.65
CA VAL A 398 11.88 19.04 -4.00
C VAL A 398 10.37 18.98 -4.18
N HIS A 399 9.62 18.58 -3.15
CA HIS A 399 8.17 18.37 -3.29
C HIS A 399 7.33 19.53 -2.78
N LEU A 400 7.88 20.42 -1.97
CA LEU A 400 7.14 21.52 -1.35
C LEU A 400 7.53 22.86 -1.96
N GLU A 401 6.59 23.50 -2.64
CA GLU A 401 6.73 24.84 -3.21
C GLU A 401 5.54 25.68 -2.78
N ASP A 402 5.76 26.82 -2.10
CA ASP A 402 4.75 27.77 -1.64
C ASP A 402 3.55 27.13 -0.89
N GLY A 403 3.83 26.13 -0.04
CA GLY A 403 2.81 25.39 0.71
C GLY A 403 2.04 24.34 -0.10
N ARG A 404 2.41 24.14 -1.36
CA ARG A 404 1.81 23.13 -2.25
C ARG A 404 2.75 21.97 -2.44
N LEU A 405 2.19 20.75 -2.40
CA LEU A 405 2.95 19.53 -2.68
C LEU A 405 2.80 19.13 -4.14
N VAL A 406 3.91 18.64 -4.71
CA VAL A 406 3.89 17.82 -5.92
C VAL A 406 3.88 16.35 -5.55
N ARG A 407 3.15 15.56 -6.32
CA ARG A 407 2.92 14.13 -6.05
C ARG A 407 4.20 13.31 -6.10
N THR A 408 5.00 13.49 -7.15
CA THR A 408 6.17 12.65 -7.41
C THR A 408 7.41 13.45 -7.77
N SER A 409 8.57 12.85 -7.53
CA SER A 409 9.84 13.29 -8.08
C SER A 409 10.69 12.11 -8.54
N ARG A 410 11.69 12.36 -9.36
CA ARG A 410 12.70 11.39 -9.79
C ARG A 410 14.03 12.08 -9.97
N ASP A 411 15.11 11.48 -9.47
CA ASP A 411 16.48 12.02 -9.57
C ASP A 411 16.62 13.48 -9.06
N GLY A 412 15.86 13.84 -8.02
CA GLY A 412 15.85 15.18 -7.45
C GLY A 412 15.06 16.22 -8.25
N VAL A 413 14.29 15.80 -9.26
CA VAL A 413 13.44 16.68 -10.08
C VAL A 413 11.97 16.37 -9.80
N ALA A 414 11.21 17.40 -9.40
CA ALA A 414 9.77 17.32 -9.18
C ALA A 414 9.03 17.10 -10.50
N SER A 415 7.93 16.33 -10.46
CA SER A 415 6.98 16.23 -11.57
C SER A 415 6.08 17.46 -11.63
N GLU A 416 5.26 17.55 -12.67
CA GLU A 416 4.22 18.60 -12.79
C GLU A 416 2.89 18.16 -12.12
N ASN A 417 2.80 16.94 -11.59
CA ASN A 417 1.57 16.42 -11.01
C ASN A 417 1.36 16.99 -9.60
N PRO A 418 0.25 17.71 -9.35
CA PRO A 418 -0.03 18.25 -8.02
C PRO A 418 -0.28 17.13 -7.03
N GLY A 419 0.10 17.35 -5.77
CA GLY A 419 -0.23 16.46 -4.66
C GLY A 419 -1.74 16.33 -4.45
N VAL A 420 -2.18 15.13 -4.08
CA VAL A 420 -3.55 14.82 -3.69
C VAL A 420 -3.68 14.80 -2.16
N LEU A 421 -4.90 14.70 -1.62
CA LEU A 421 -5.17 14.75 -0.17
C LEU A 421 -4.30 13.77 0.63
N GLU A 422 -4.10 12.55 0.12
CA GLU A 422 -3.22 11.54 0.71
C GLU A 422 -1.79 12.06 0.93
N ASP A 423 -1.25 12.81 -0.03
CA ASP A 423 0.10 13.36 0.06
C ASP A 423 0.21 14.37 1.19
N TYR A 424 -0.73 15.29 1.27
CA TYR A 424 -0.75 16.30 2.34
C TYR A 424 -0.89 15.66 3.72
N GLY A 425 -1.80 14.69 3.87
CA GLY A 425 -2.01 13.98 5.12
C GLY A 425 -0.77 13.22 5.58
N CYS A 426 -0.23 12.33 4.72
CA CYS A 426 0.91 11.50 5.09
C CYS A 426 2.19 12.32 5.33
N VAL A 427 2.46 13.37 4.53
CA VAL A 427 3.63 14.22 4.72
C VAL A 427 3.50 15.06 5.99
N ALA A 428 2.32 15.62 6.28
CA ALA A 428 2.10 16.38 7.51
C ALA A 428 2.28 15.49 8.76
N GLU A 429 1.75 14.24 8.77
CA GLU A 429 1.99 13.27 9.86
C GLU A 429 3.49 12.96 10.00
N GLY A 430 4.19 12.77 8.87
CA GLY A 430 5.63 12.56 8.83
C GLY A 430 6.41 13.73 9.43
N PHE A 431 6.05 14.97 9.11
CA PHE A 431 6.69 16.16 9.67
C PHE A 431 6.42 16.33 11.18
N VAL A 432 5.20 16.01 11.64
CA VAL A 432 4.93 15.97 13.09
C VAL A 432 5.79 14.89 13.77
N SER A 433 5.99 13.74 13.14
CA SER A 433 6.87 12.69 13.65
C SER A 433 8.32 13.18 13.77
N LEU A 434 8.83 13.92 12.77
CA LEU A 434 10.17 14.53 12.81
C LEU A 434 10.29 15.58 13.93
N PHE A 435 9.25 16.42 14.11
CA PHE A 435 9.20 17.34 15.26
C PHE A 435 9.30 16.59 16.59
N THR A 436 8.52 15.55 16.76
CA THR A 436 8.52 14.72 17.98
C THR A 436 9.88 14.09 18.25
N ALA A 437 10.61 13.68 17.19
CA ALA A 437 11.92 13.05 17.30
C ALA A 437 13.07 14.02 17.54
N THR A 438 12.92 15.31 17.19
CA THR A 438 14.03 16.30 17.18
C THR A 438 13.79 17.51 18.06
N GLY A 439 12.53 17.88 18.34
CA GLY A 439 12.14 19.14 18.95
C GLY A 439 12.27 20.37 18.03
N ASP A 440 12.65 20.18 16.77
CA ASP A 440 12.79 21.27 15.80
C ASP A 440 11.42 21.74 15.32
N ARG A 441 11.05 22.96 15.74
CA ARG A 441 9.76 23.58 15.47
C ARG A 441 9.48 23.81 13.98
N ALA A 442 10.52 23.92 13.16
CA ALA A 442 10.36 24.11 11.72
C ALA A 442 9.56 22.95 11.07
N TRP A 443 9.68 21.72 11.60
CA TRP A 443 8.87 20.60 11.13
C TRP A 443 7.39 20.76 11.48
N LEU A 444 7.09 21.23 12.69
CA LEU A 444 5.71 21.47 13.12
C LEU A 444 5.05 22.62 12.34
N GLU A 445 5.80 23.68 12.06
CA GLU A 445 5.33 24.82 11.24
C GLU A 445 5.00 24.40 9.82
N ARG A 446 5.86 23.57 9.20
CA ARG A 446 5.60 23.00 7.86
C ARG A 446 4.37 22.08 7.87
N ALA A 447 4.22 21.23 8.89
CA ALA A 447 3.03 20.39 9.03
C ALA A 447 1.77 21.27 9.14
N GLY A 448 1.80 22.33 9.94
CA GLY A 448 0.68 23.28 10.06
C GLY A 448 0.29 23.91 8.73
N ALA A 449 1.26 24.35 7.93
CA ALA A 449 1.02 24.92 6.61
C ALA A 449 0.35 23.91 5.64
N LEU A 450 0.75 22.64 5.67
CA LEU A 450 0.09 21.59 4.89
C LEU A 450 -1.36 21.35 5.34
N LEU A 451 -1.61 21.39 6.65
CA LEU A 451 -2.97 21.26 7.20
C LEU A 451 -3.85 22.45 6.84
N ASP A 452 -3.29 23.66 6.77
CA ASP A 452 -4.02 24.84 6.30
C ASP A 452 -4.38 24.68 4.81
N THR A 453 -3.47 24.16 3.99
CA THR A 453 -3.78 23.82 2.59
C THR A 453 -4.91 22.77 2.48
N ILE A 454 -4.93 21.75 3.37
CA ILE A 454 -6.07 20.80 3.39
C ILE A 454 -7.39 21.52 3.68
N ARG A 455 -7.43 22.44 4.65
CA ARG A 455 -8.63 23.21 4.98
C ARG A 455 -9.13 24.07 3.83
N GLU A 456 -8.20 24.72 3.13
CA GLU A 456 -8.52 25.69 2.07
C GLU A 456 -8.85 25.04 0.73
N GLN A 457 -8.15 23.95 0.38
CA GLN A 457 -8.19 23.41 -0.98
C GLN A 457 -8.92 22.08 -1.11
N PHE A 458 -8.99 21.29 -0.04
CA PHE A 458 -9.57 19.95 -0.11
C PHE A 458 -10.92 19.82 0.61
N ARG A 459 -11.32 20.84 1.39
CA ARG A 459 -12.60 20.83 2.11
C ARG A 459 -13.66 21.62 1.35
N GLU A 460 -14.83 20.98 1.18
CA GLU A 460 -16.01 21.64 0.61
C GLU A 460 -17.27 20.99 1.21
N ASP A 461 -18.29 21.79 1.54
CA ASP A 461 -19.57 21.35 2.12
C ASP A 461 -19.44 20.44 3.35
N GLY A 462 -18.37 20.59 4.13
CA GLY A 462 -18.09 19.81 5.35
C GLY A 462 -17.45 18.45 5.13
N GLY A 463 -17.11 18.07 3.90
CA GLY A 463 -16.38 16.86 3.54
C GLY A 463 -15.03 17.14 2.92
N LEU A 464 -14.21 16.08 2.76
CA LEU A 464 -12.91 16.13 2.12
C LEU A 464 -12.96 15.45 0.75
N TYR A 465 -12.33 16.08 -0.23
CA TYR A 465 -12.13 15.55 -1.58
C TYR A 465 -10.67 15.15 -1.78
N ASP A 466 -10.42 14.17 -2.63
CA ASP A 466 -9.07 13.66 -2.88
C ASP A 466 -8.22 14.64 -3.71
N THR A 467 -8.85 15.54 -4.47
CA THR A 467 -8.18 16.57 -5.29
C THR A 467 -8.41 17.98 -4.75
N ALA A 468 -7.46 18.87 -4.96
CA ALA A 468 -7.59 20.29 -4.62
C ALA A 468 -8.70 20.98 -5.44
N ALA A 469 -9.30 22.04 -4.91
CA ALA A 469 -10.38 22.79 -5.58
C ALA A 469 -9.91 23.48 -6.87
N ASP A 470 -8.65 23.84 -6.94
CA ASP A 470 -7.99 24.46 -8.10
C ASP A 470 -7.29 23.45 -9.04
N ALA A 471 -7.40 22.15 -8.78
CA ALA A 471 -6.86 21.13 -9.65
C ALA A 471 -7.56 21.10 -11.03
N ALA A 472 -6.86 20.57 -12.05
CA ALA A 472 -7.46 20.38 -13.37
C ALA A 472 -8.75 19.54 -13.26
N PRO A 473 -9.88 20.00 -13.82
CA PRO A 473 -11.17 19.35 -13.62
C PRO A 473 -11.21 17.98 -14.29
N LEU A 474 -11.62 16.97 -13.53
CA LEU A 474 -12.09 15.68 -14.03
C LEU A 474 -13.60 15.76 -14.26
N TYR A 475 -14.21 14.72 -14.82
CA TYR A 475 -15.67 14.72 -15.04
C TYR A 475 -16.48 14.65 -13.72
N PHE A 476 -15.85 14.32 -12.59
CA PHE A 476 -16.29 14.62 -11.23
C PHE A 476 -15.08 14.72 -10.29
N ARG A 477 -15.25 15.31 -9.12
CA ARG A 477 -14.20 15.43 -8.10
C ARG A 477 -14.25 14.21 -7.17
N PRO A 478 -13.18 13.36 -7.11
CA PRO A 478 -13.22 12.14 -6.34
C PRO A 478 -13.18 12.38 -4.83
N SER A 479 -13.82 11.49 -4.07
CA SER A 479 -13.74 11.38 -2.63
C SER A 479 -13.95 9.91 -2.25
N ASP A 480 -12.86 9.18 -2.02
CA ASP A 480 -12.89 7.78 -1.59
C ASP A 480 -12.41 7.66 -0.14
N PRO A 481 -13.31 7.35 0.81
CA PRO A 481 -12.93 7.21 2.21
C PRO A 481 -12.30 5.85 2.54
N THR A 482 -12.21 4.94 1.58
CA THR A 482 -11.76 3.57 1.84
C THR A 482 -10.25 3.45 1.90
N ASP A 483 -9.75 2.94 3.02
CA ASP A 483 -8.37 2.50 3.13
C ASP A 483 -8.19 1.22 2.30
N ASN A 484 -7.20 1.23 1.42
CA ASN A 484 -6.87 0.07 0.57
C ASN A 484 -5.48 -0.48 0.93
N ALA A 485 -4.51 -0.38 0.02
CA ALA A 485 -3.13 -0.75 0.31
C ALA A 485 -2.39 0.37 1.09
N SER A 486 -2.80 1.62 0.89
CA SER A 486 -2.39 2.80 1.66
C SER A 486 -3.61 3.46 2.32
N PRO A 487 -3.41 4.36 3.29
CA PRO A 487 -4.51 5.13 3.88
C PRO A 487 -5.24 5.94 2.81
N SER A 488 -6.56 6.07 2.93
CA SER A 488 -7.31 7.04 2.13
C SER A 488 -6.85 8.46 2.45
N GLY A 489 -7.06 9.39 1.51
CA GLY A 489 -6.74 10.79 1.75
C GLY A 489 -7.42 11.34 3.02
N THR A 490 -8.66 10.92 3.26
CA THR A 490 -9.43 11.32 4.46
C THR A 490 -8.83 10.72 5.74
N SER A 491 -8.43 9.44 5.74
CA SER A 491 -7.79 8.81 6.91
C SER A 491 -6.41 9.40 7.18
N ALA A 492 -5.63 9.70 6.15
CA ALA A 492 -4.32 10.36 6.26
C ALA A 492 -4.46 11.78 6.83
N ALA A 493 -5.45 12.55 6.35
CA ALA A 493 -5.74 13.88 6.89
C ALA A 493 -6.15 13.82 8.37
N ALA A 494 -7.01 12.87 8.74
CA ALA A 494 -7.42 12.66 10.13
C ALA A 494 -6.21 12.36 11.04
N ALA A 495 -5.29 11.49 10.59
CA ALA A 495 -4.07 11.15 11.32
C ALA A 495 -3.16 12.37 11.51
N ALA A 496 -2.97 13.15 10.45
CA ALA A 496 -2.15 14.36 10.48
C ALA A 496 -2.74 15.42 11.42
N PHE A 497 -4.03 15.70 11.33
CA PHE A 497 -4.73 16.62 12.23
C PHE A 497 -4.63 16.17 13.69
N ALA A 498 -4.86 14.89 13.98
CA ALA A 498 -4.77 14.32 15.32
C ALA A 498 -3.35 14.42 15.90
N ALA A 499 -2.33 14.08 15.09
CA ALA A 499 -0.93 14.18 15.47
C ALA A 499 -0.52 15.63 15.75
N TYR A 500 -0.91 16.56 14.87
CA TYR A 500 -0.65 17.99 15.02
C TYR A 500 -1.37 18.57 16.24
N ALA A 501 -2.63 18.23 16.45
CA ALA A 501 -3.40 18.66 17.63
C ALA A 501 -2.68 18.30 18.92
N GLN A 502 -2.13 17.10 19.00
CA GLN A 502 -1.34 16.65 20.15
C GLN A 502 -0.03 17.42 20.30
N ALA A 503 0.70 17.62 19.21
CA ALA A 503 2.02 18.22 19.22
C ALA A 503 1.97 19.73 19.49
N ALA A 504 0.95 20.43 18.97
CA ALA A 504 0.77 21.87 19.05
C ALA A 504 -0.20 22.33 20.15
N GLY A 505 -0.99 21.42 20.74
CA GLY A 505 -2.08 21.76 21.65
C GLY A 505 -3.25 22.48 20.94
N SER A 506 -3.53 22.14 19.67
CA SER A 506 -4.52 22.84 18.84
C SER A 506 -5.89 22.18 18.93
N GLU A 507 -6.87 22.89 19.52
CA GLU A 507 -8.27 22.45 19.57
C GLU A 507 -8.91 22.43 18.17
N ASP A 508 -8.57 23.38 17.31
CA ASP A 508 -9.07 23.43 15.94
C ASP A 508 -8.63 22.21 15.12
N ALA A 509 -7.35 21.82 15.23
CA ALA A 509 -6.86 20.61 14.56
C ALA A 509 -7.51 19.33 15.14
N LEU A 510 -7.81 19.31 16.44
CA LEU A 510 -8.55 18.20 17.03
C LEU A 510 -9.97 18.11 16.48
N ALA A 511 -10.67 19.24 16.34
CA ALA A 511 -11.98 19.30 15.72
C ALA A 511 -11.95 18.85 14.24
N ASP A 512 -10.91 19.24 13.49
CA ASP A 512 -10.70 18.80 12.11
C ASP A 512 -10.47 17.29 12.01
N ALA A 513 -9.69 16.70 12.93
CA ALA A 513 -9.48 15.25 13.02
C ALA A 513 -10.82 14.52 13.24
N HIS A 514 -11.64 14.99 14.18
CA HIS A 514 -12.96 14.42 14.42
C HIS A 514 -13.87 14.53 13.20
N ALA A 515 -13.87 15.66 12.50
CA ALA A 515 -14.68 15.84 11.30
C ALA A 515 -14.26 14.89 10.16
N ALA A 516 -12.95 14.72 9.95
CA ALA A 516 -12.41 13.81 8.94
C ALA A 516 -12.75 12.33 9.23
N LEU A 517 -12.78 11.92 10.50
CA LEU A 517 -13.12 10.55 10.89
C LEU A 517 -14.59 10.18 10.72
N GLY A 518 -15.47 11.13 10.41
CA GLY A 518 -16.88 10.84 10.14
C GLY A 518 -17.07 9.83 8.98
N ALA A 519 -16.18 9.83 8.00
CA ALA A 519 -16.17 8.85 6.93
C ALA A 519 -15.80 7.44 7.42
N SER A 520 -14.77 7.32 8.28
CA SER A 520 -14.38 6.05 8.89
C SER A 520 -15.47 5.47 9.78
N ARG A 521 -16.24 6.31 10.49
CA ARG A 521 -17.42 5.90 11.28
C ARG A 521 -18.47 5.20 10.41
N ALA A 522 -18.74 5.73 9.22
CA ALA A 522 -19.70 5.12 8.31
C ALA A 522 -19.26 3.72 7.84
N LEU A 523 -17.95 3.50 7.64
CA LEU A 523 -17.37 2.22 7.22
C LEU A 523 -17.22 1.23 8.40
N ALA A 524 -17.03 1.70 9.62
CA ALA A 524 -16.82 0.87 10.82
C ALA A 524 -17.88 -0.22 10.98
N ALA A 525 -19.14 0.13 10.72
CA ALA A 525 -20.28 -0.77 10.86
C ALA A 525 -20.44 -1.79 9.72
N GLN A 526 -19.89 -1.50 8.52
CA GLN A 526 -20.15 -2.30 7.32
C GLN A 526 -18.92 -3.05 6.83
N ALA A 527 -17.77 -2.40 6.84
CA ALA A 527 -16.54 -2.90 6.27
C ALA A 527 -15.30 -2.34 7.01
N PRO A 528 -15.08 -2.67 8.31
CA PRO A 528 -14.02 -2.07 9.13
C PRO A 528 -12.62 -2.29 8.55
N ARG A 529 -12.40 -3.36 7.78
CA ARG A 529 -11.11 -3.60 7.10
C ARG A 529 -10.73 -2.50 6.09
N PHE A 530 -11.71 -1.77 5.56
CA PHE A 530 -11.51 -0.67 4.64
C PHE A 530 -11.50 0.71 5.32
N ALA A 531 -11.37 0.73 6.64
CA ALA A 531 -11.24 1.95 7.44
C ALA A 531 -10.15 1.82 8.52
N GLY A 532 -9.27 0.85 8.39
CA GLY A 532 -8.33 0.46 9.45
C GLY A 532 -7.43 1.59 9.93
N TYR A 533 -6.97 2.48 9.03
CA TYR A 533 -6.13 3.61 9.42
C TYR A 533 -6.94 4.68 10.17
N GLY A 534 -8.10 5.05 9.62
CA GLY A 534 -8.99 6.00 10.29
C GLY A 534 -9.48 5.50 11.64
N LEU A 535 -9.88 4.22 11.75
CA LEU A 535 -10.29 3.61 13.02
C LEU A 535 -9.13 3.55 14.04
N ALA A 536 -7.90 3.30 13.56
CA ALA A 536 -6.73 3.37 14.39
C ALA A 536 -6.50 4.79 14.97
N VAL A 537 -6.79 5.84 14.20
CA VAL A 537 -6.78 7.22 14.71
C VAL A 537 -7.91 7.43 15.73
N GLY A 538 -9.12 6.93 15.46
CA GLY A 538 -10.25 6.96 16.40
C GLY A 538 -9.90 6.37 17.77
N GLU A 539 -9.23 5.21 17.81
CA GLU A 539 -8.75 4.58 19.05
C GLU A 539 -7.84 5.51 19.88
N LEU A 540 -7.00 6.31 19.23
CA LEU A 540 -6.14 7.27 19.93
C LEU A 540 -6.90 8.46 20.48
N LEU A 541 -7.97 8.90 19.80
CA LEU A 541 -8.74 10.09 20.21
C LEU A 541 -9.67 9.81 21.39
N VAL A 542 -10.24 8.60 21.49
CA VAL A 542 -11.11 8.22 22.62
C VAL A 542 -10.33 7.81 23.88
N THR A 543 -9.01 7.59 23.77
CA THR A 543 -8.14 7.25 24.91
C THR A 543 -7.72 8.51 25.69
N ARG A 544 -8.01 9.68 25.19
CA ARG A 544 -7.69 11.00 25.76
C ARG A 544 -8.91 11.60 26.40
#